data_f691ed49ae27d211cd7f699c24370a38
#
_entry.id   f691ed49ae27d211cd7f699c24370a38
#
_cell.length_a   1.000
_cell.length_b   1.000
_cell.length_c   1.000
_cell.angle_alpha   90.00
_cell.angle_beta   90.00
_cell.angle_gamma   90.00
#
_symmetry.space_group_name_H-M   'P 1'
#
loop_
_entity.id
_entity.type
_entity.pdbx_description
1 polymer ?
#
loop_
_entity_poly.entity_id
_entity_poly.type
_entity_poly.pdbx_seq_one_letter_code
_entity_poly.pdbx_strand_id
1 'polypeptide(L)'
;MTGLISFIHQAQPRFGRLDGDAVIDLTDTFAGRFDSLSAAANAGALDELFAAEGTSGPALGDVTLLAPLSVPGTSAPGKIVCVGVNFPDRNDEYKDGQATPLNPSLFVRFPAGFVGHGDDLVRPPESEQLDYEGEIAIVIGRGGRRIAESDAWNHIAAVTLCNEGTIRDWLRHAKFNVTQGKNWDRSAAMGPSRPTGPSSCPV
;
A
#
# COMPACT_ATOMS: atom_id res chain seq x y z
N MET A 1 -15.32 6.52 4.08
CA MET A 1 -14.05 6.38 3.28
C MET A 1 -14.42 5.76 1.95
N THR A 2 -13.78 6.15 0.83
CA THR A 2 -14.10 5.56 -0.49
C THR A 2 -12.81 5.13 -1.16
N GLY A 3 -12.71 3.85 -1.57
CA GLY A 3 -11.52 3.29 -2.21
C GLY A 3 -11.67 1.81 -2.56
N LEU A 4 -10.79 1.32 -3.43
CA LEU A 4 -10.71 -0.10 -3.73
C LEU A 4 -10.11 -0.86 -2.55
N ILE A 5 -10.65 -2.01 -2.25
CA ILE A 5 -10.30 -2.86 -1.11
C ILE A 5 -10.12 -4.31 -1.54
N SER A 6 -9.19 -4.99 -0.89
CA SER A 6 -9.18 -6.45 -0.78
C SER A 6 -9.61 -6.82 0.63
N PHE A 7 -10.36 -7.89 0.76
CA PHE A 7 -10.90 -8.31 2.05
C PHE A 7 -11.10 -9.82 2.12
N ILE A 8 -11.18 -10.35 3.35
CA ILE A 8 -11.62 -11.71 3.62
C ILE A 8 -13.07 -11.68 4.10
N HIS A 9 -13.91 -12.48 3.48
CA HIS A 9 -15.25 -12.79 3.94
C HIS A 9 -15.48 -14.30 3.87
N GLN A 10 -15.96 -14.90 4.97
CA GLN A 10 -16.17 -16.36 5.10
C GLN A 10 -14.93 -17.18 4.67
N ALA A 11 -13.75 -16.76 5.12
CA ALA A 11 -12.46 -17.34 4.79
C ALA A 11 -12.07 -17.32 3.29
N GLN A 12 -12.79 -16.56 2.47
CA GLN A 12 -12.46 -16.38 1.05
C GLN A 12 -11.91 -14.99 0.77
N PRO A 13 -10.80 -14.87 0.02
CA PRO A 13 -10.30 -13.59 -0.45
C PRO A 13 -11.24 -13.03 -1.52
N ARG A 14 -11.58 -11.76 -1.37
CA ARG A 14 -12.45 -11.01 -2.27
C ARG A 14 -11.87 -9.62 -2.50
N PHE A 15 -12.37 -8.94 -3.50
CA PHE A 15 -12.03 -7.54 -3.76
C PHE A 15 -13.27 -6.74 -4.16
N GLY A 16 -13.18 -5.44 -3.96
CA GLY A 16 -14.29 -4.56 -4.25
C GLY A 16 -13.98 -3.11 -3.96
N ARG A 17 -15.04 -2.36 -3.70
CA ARG A 17 -14.98 -0.95 -3.31
C ARG A 17 -15.65 -0.73 -1.96
N LEU A 18 -15.00 0.05 -1.13
CA LEU A 18 -15.60 0.62 0.06
C LEU A 18 -16.21 1.97 -0.30
N ASP A 19 -17.45 2.23 0.08
CA ASP A 19 -18.15 3.49 -0.10
C ASP A 19 -18.84 3.89 1.20
N GLY A 20 -18.21 4.79 1.97
CA GLY A 20 -18.55 5.00 3.37
C GLY A 20 -18.29 3.75 4.19
N ASP A 21 -19.36 3.15 4.72
CA ASP A 21 -19.36 1.86 5.44
C ASP A 21 -19.94 0.71 4.60
N ALA A 22 -20.29 0.97 3.34
CA ALA A 22 -20.83 -0.03 2.45
C ALA A 22 -19.71 -0.73 1.68
N VAL A 23 -19.66 -2.04 1.76
CA VAL A 23 -18.80 -2.89 0.92
C VAL A 23 -19.55 -3.19 -0.36
N ILE A 24 -18.98 -2.84 -1.50
CA ILE A 24 -19.46 -3.22 -2.83
C ILE A 24 -18.52 -4.33 -3.34
N ASP A 25 -19.02 -5.54 -3.37
CA ASP A 25 -18.25 -6.69 -3.83
C ASP A 25 -18.20 -6.75 -5.35
N LEU A 26 -16.99 -6.76 -5.91
CA LEU A 26 -16.75 -6.81 -7.34
C LEU A 26 -16.18 -8.16 -7.81
N THR A 27 -15.92 -9.08 -6.89
CA THR A 27 -15.24 -10.34 -7.19
C THR A 27 -15.96 -11.12 -8.28
N ASP A 28 -17.27 -11.33 -8.13
CA ASP A 28 -18.05 -12.12 -9.08
C ASP A 28 -18.32 -11.35 -10.38
N THR A 29 -18.42 -10.02 -10.30
CA THR A 29 -18.58 -9.14 -11.48
C THR A 29 -17.39 -9.26 -12.44
N PHE A 30 -16.17 -9.41 -11.87
CA PHE A 30 -14.95 -9.51 -12.67
C PHE A 30 -14.37 -10.93 -12.71
N ALA A 31 -15.13 -11.94 -12.27
CA ALA A 31 -14.72 -13.34 -12.33
C ALA A 31 -14.28 -13.74 -13.75
N GLY A 32 -13.16 -14.44 -13.85
CA GLY A 32 -12.57 -14.83 -15.14
C GLY A 32 -11.73 -13.75 -15.83
N ARG A 33 -11.76 -12.49 -15.35
CA ARG A 33 -10.85 -11.43 -15.79
C ARG A 33 -9.75 -11.17 -14.76
N PHE A 34 -10.12 -11.02 -13.51
CA PHE A 34 -9.18 -10.72 -12.42
C PHE A 34 -9.49 -11.58 -11.20
N ASP A 35 -8.45 -12.08 -10.59
CA ASP A 35 -8.50 -12.80 -9.29
C ASP A 35 -8.20 -11.88 -8.11
N SER A 36 -7.73 -10.65 -8.37
CA SER A 36 -7.27 -9.73 -7.35
C SER A 36 -7.17 -8.30 -7.87
N LEU A 37 -7.08 -7.33 -6.95
CA LEU A 37 -6.77 -5.95 -7.31
C LEU A 37 -5.38 -5.81 -7.93
N SER A 38 -4.42 -6.67 -7.57
CA SER A 38 -3.10 -6.68 -8.20
C SER A 38 -3.17 -7.05 -9.67
N ALA A 39 -3.99 -8.05 -10.02
CA ALA A 39 -4.22 -8.42 -11.42
C ALA A 39 -4.89 -7.28 -12.20
N ALA A 40 -5.89 -6.63 -11.61
CA ALA A 40 -6.55 -5.48 -12.22
C ALA A 40 -5.60 -4.28 -12.39
N ALA A 41 -4.75 -4.00 -11.41
CA ALA A 41 -3.74 -2.93 -11.49
C ALA A 41 -2.75 -3.18 -12.63
N ASN A 42 -2.25 -4.41 -12.75
CA ASN A 42 -1.34 -4.81 -13.83
C ASN A 42 -1.97 -4.71 -15.22
N ALA A 43 -3.30 -4.86 -15.30
CA ALA A 43 -4.06 -4.71 -16.54
C ALA A 43 -4.50 -3.26 -16.82
N GLY A 44 -4.20 -2.31 -15.92
CA GLY A 44 -4.64 -0.92 -16.04
C GLY A 44 -6.15 -0.72 -15.84
N ALA A 45 -6.80 -1.60 -15.08
CA ALA A 45 -8.26 -1.65 -14.96
C ALA A 45 -8.81 -1.11 -13.63
N LEU A 46 -7.99 -0.46 -12.79
CA LEU A 46 -8.46 0.02 -11.48
C LEU A 46 -9.56 1.07 -11.60
N ASP A 47 -9.51 1.95 -12.60
CA ASP A 47 -10.56 2.95 -12.84
C ASP A 47 -11.88 2.28 -13.23
N GLU A 48 -11.83 1.22 -14.05
CA GLU A 48 -13.00 0.42 -14.42
C GLU A 48 -13.64 -0.21 -13.17
N LEU A 49 -12.83 -0.83 -12.32
CA LEU A 49 -13.31 -1.42 -11.07
C LEU A 49 -13.92 -0.36 -10.15
N PHE A 50 -13.29 0.79 -10.05
CA PHE A 50 -13.75 1.85 -9.18
C PHE A 50 -15.09 2.44 -9.62
N ALA A 51 -15.34 2.50 -10.92
CA ALA A 51 -16.59 2.98 -11.52
C ALA A 51 -17.68 1.91 -11.62
N ALA A 52 -17.33 0.63 -11.47
CA ALA A 52 -18.27 -0.46 -11.69
C ALA A 52 -19.40 -0.49 -10.65
N GLU A 53 -20.57 -0.87 -11.11
CA GLU A 53 -21.64 -1.33 -10.25
C GLU A 53 -21.33 -2.77 -9.82
N GLY A 54 -21.41 -3.03 -8.53
CA GLY A 54 -21.22 -4.35 -7.94
C GLY A 54 -22.41 -4.79 -7.14
N THR A 55 -22.35 -5.98 -6.60
CA THR A 55 -23.36 -6.45 -5.65
C THR A 55 -23.15 -5.80 -4.28
N SER A 56 -24.24 -5.55 -3.55
CA SER A 56 -24.13 -5.19 -2.14
C SER A 56 -23.41 -6.33 -1.41
N GLY A 57 -22.25 -6.00 -0.88
CA GLY A 57 -21.39 -6.94 -0.16
C GLY A 57 -21.84 -7.14 1.29
N PRO A 58 -21.04 -7.84 2.09
CA PRO A 58 -21.23 -7.99 3.51
C PRO A 58 -21.13 -6.64 4.25
N ALA A 59 -21.61 -6.58 5.49
CA ALA A 59 -21.37 -5.42 6.33
C ALA A 59 -19.85 -5.25 6.58
N LEU A 60 -19.38 -4.03 6.72
CA LEU A 60 -17.95 -3.76 6.96
C LEU A 60 -17.42 -4.48 8.20
N GLY A 61 -18.23 -4.63 9.24
CA GLY A 61 -17.88 -5.35 10.46
C GLY A 61 -17.74 -6.87 10.30
N ASP A 62 -18.21 -7.44 9.17
CA ASP A 62 -18.17 -8.88 8.89
C ASP A 62 -16.98 -9.26 7.97
N VAL A 63 -16.14 -8.30 7.62
CA VAL A 63 -14.97 -8.51 6.77
C VAL A 63 -13.68 -8.13 7.49
N THR A 64 -12.60 -8.80 7.13
CA THR A 64 -11.24 -8.36 7.47
C THR A 64 -10.64 -7.69 6.24
N LEU A 65 -10.36 -6.40 6.33
CA LEU A 65 -9.67 -5.70 5.25
C LEU A 65 -8.22 -6.16 5.16
N LEU A 66 -7.71 -6.25 3.95
CA LEU A 66 -6.33 -6.60 3.65
C LEU A 66 -5.60 -5.38 3.07
N ALA A 67 -4.28 -5.41 3.10
CA ALA A 67 -3.48 -4.51 2.28
C ALA A 67 -3.91 -4.70 0.80
N PRO A 68 -4.38 -3.66 0.08
CA PRO A 68 -5.19 -3.83 -1.13
C PRO A 68 -4.54 -4.66 -2.23
N LEU A 69 -3.21 -4.57 -2.36
CA LEU A 69 -2.44 -5.20 -3.44
C LEU A 69 -1.56 -6.36 -2.96
N SER A 70 -1.89 -6.97 -1.83
CA SER A 70 -1.05 -7.98 -1.17
C SER A 70 -1.85 -9.17 -0.67
N VAL A 71 -2.78 -9.66 -1.48
CA VAL A 71 -3.65 -10.78 -1.08
C VAL A 71 -2.89 -12.10 -1.21
N PRO A 72 -2.75 -12.88 -0.13
CA PRO A 72 -2.11 -14.20 -0.18
C PRO A 72 -2.82 -15.13 -1.17
N GLY A 73 -2.05 -15.88 -1.96
CA GLY A 73 -2.57 -16.88 -2.90
C GLY A 73 -3.09 -16.33 -4.22
N THR A 74 -3.03 -15.02 -4.45
CA THR A 74 -3.35 -14.39 -5.74
C THR A 74 -2.09 -14.13 -6.57
N SER A 75 -2.27 -13.74 -7.83
CA SER A 75 -1.16 -13.43 -8.73
C SER A 75 -0.23 -12.37 -8.14
N ALA A 76 1.04 -12.65 -8.16
CA ALA A 76 2.22 -12.02 -7.58
C ALA A 76 1.99 -10.72 -6.80
N PRO A 77 2.28 -10.72 -5.50
CA PRO A 77 2.29 -9.49 -4.72
C PRO A 77 3.25 -8.49 -5.37
N GLY A 78 2.82 -7.24 -5.42
CA GLY A 78 3.63 -6.15 -5.93
C GLY A 78 4.95 -6.03 -5.16
N LYS A 79 5.93 -5.37 -5.75
CA LYS A 79 7.13 -4.93 -5.06
C LYS A 79 6.81 -3.66 -4.30
N ILE A 80 7.20 -3.57 -3.04
CA ILE A 80 7.08 -2.35 -2.26
C ILE A 80 8.48 -1.77 -2.11
N VAL A 81 8.70 -0.61 -2.71
CA VAL A 81 9.96 0.14 -2.63
C VAL A 81 9.67 1.45 -1.92
N CYS A 82 10.35 1.67 -0.82
CA CYS A 82 10.21 2.86 -0.01
C CYS A 82 11.37 3.83 -0.28
N VAL A 83 11.07 5.12 -0.18
CA VAL A 83 12.06 6.19 -0.27
C VAL A 83 12.40 6.62 1.16
N GLY A 84 13.60 6.31 1.58
CA GLY A 84 14.08 6.63 2.93
C GLY A 84 14.49 8.08 3.05
N VAL A 85 13.63 8.85 3.67
CA VAL A 85 13.58 10.29 3.88
C VAL A 85 13.52 11.08 2.58
N ASN A 86 12.34 11.55 2.24
CA ASN A 86 12.08 12.33 1.03
C ASN A 86 11.37 13.67 1.29
N PHE A 87 11.49 14.21 2.48
CA PHE A 87 10.96 15.54 2.82
C PHE A 87 12.10 16.57 2.98
N PRO A 88 11.85 17.86 2.64
CA PRO A 88 12.93 18.87 2.54
C PRO A 88 13.58 19.20 3.89
N ASP A 89 12.83 19.17 4.97
CA ASP A 89 13.28 19.62 6.29
C ASP A 89 13.91 18.50 7.13
N ARG A 90 14.31 17.39 6.50
CA ARG A 90 14.90 16.23 7.15
C ARG A 90 16.02 16.58 8.12
N ASN A 91 16.93 17.47 7.72
CA ASN A 91 18.10 17.81 8.55
C ASN A 91 17.72 18.60 9.80
N ASP A 92 16.64 19.40 9.71
CA ASP A 92 16.13 20.16 10.84
C ASP A 92 15.48 19.24 11.88
N GLU A 93 14.81 18.18 11.41
CA GLU A 93 14.17 17.18 12.27
C GLU A 93 15.19 16.23 12.91
N TYR A 94 16.06 15.63 12.10
CA TYR A 94 17.04 14.64 12.59
C TYR A 94 18.25 15.25 13.28
N LYS A 95 18.58 16.52 12.99
CA LYS A 95 19.71 17.25 13.58
C LYS A 95 21.04 16.48 13.57
N ASP A 96 21.22 15.66 12.52
CA ASP A 96 22.36 14.76 12.41
C ASP A 96 23.59 15.41 11.75
N GLY A 97 23.48 16.68 11.36
CA GLY A 97 24.55 17.45 10.72
C GLY A 97 24.95 16.97 9.31
N GLN A 98 24.17 16.05 8.73
CA GLN A 98 24.44 15.52 7.39
C GLN A 98 23.99 16.52 6.32
N ALA A 99 24.74 16.59 5.20
CA ALA A 99 24.27 17.31 4.03
C ALA A 99 23.04 16.59 3.43
N THR A 100 22.11 17.37 2.87
CA THR A 100 20.96 16.80 2.16
C THR A 100 21.43 15.86 1.05
N PRO A 101 21.01 14.59 1.04
CA PRO A 101 21.42 13.66 0.01
C PRO A 101 20.96 14.12 -1.37
N LEU A 102 21.86 14.05 -2.38
CA LEU A 102 21.53 14.37 -3.78
C LEU A 102 20.63 13.32 -4.43
N ASN A 103 20.63 12.11 -3.91
CA ASN A 103 19.84 10.98 -4.42
C ASN A 103 19.03 10.34 -3.29
N PRO A 104 17.83 9.83 -3.58
CA PRO A 104 17.01 9.16 -2.59
C PRO A 104 17.68 7.85 -2.14
N SER A 105 17.59 7.55 -0.84
CA SER A 105 17.85 6.20 -0.35
C SER A 105 16.62 5.33 -0.59
N LEU A 106 16.82 4.13 -1.10
CA LEU A 106 15.74 3.19 -1.38
C LEU A 106 15.90 1.94 -0.51
N PHE A 107 14.80 1.44 -0.01
CA PHE A 107 14.74 0.14 0.66
C PHE A 107 13.45 -0.59 0.29
N VAL A 108 13.37 -1.87 0.64
CA VAL A 108 12.23 -2.71 0.29
C VAL A 108 11.45 -3.14 1.52
N ARG A 109 10.14 -3.27 1.34
CA ARG A 109 9.27 -3.97 2.28
C ARG A 109 8.65 -5.20 1.63
N PHE A 110 8.48 -6.23 2.44
CA PHE A 110 7.79 -7.43 2.01
C PHE A 110 6.28 -7.26 2.24
N PRO A 111 5.46 -7.57 1.24
CA PRO A 111 4.00 -7.46 1.36
C PRO A 111 3.42 -8.20 2.58
N ALA A 112 4.03 -9.31 2.98
CA ALA A 112 3.61 -10.11 4.13
C ALA A 112 3.67 -9.35 5.48
N GLY A 113 4.43 -8.27 5.57
CA GLY A 113 4.50 -7.42 6.76
C GLY A 113 3.36 -6.40 6.90
N PHE A 114 2.45 -6.33 5.91
CA PHE A 114 1.35 -5.38 5.92
C PHE A 114 0.02 -6.00 6.31
N VAL A 115 -0.74 -5.26 7.10
CA VAL A 115 -2.16 -5.51 7.38
C VAL A 115 -3.04 -4.50 6.65
N GLY A 116 -4.34 -4.75 6.61
CA GLY A 116 -5.33 -3.83 6.05
C GLY A 116 -5.70 -2.70 7.02
N HIS A 117 -6.52 -1.78 6.52
CA HIS A 117 -7.06 -0.70 7.33
C HIS A 117 -7.92 -1.23 8.47
N GLY A 118 -7.70 -0.72 9.67
CA GLY A 118 -8.46 -1.09 10.87
C GLY A 118 -7.98 -2.35 11.58
N ASP A 119 -6.98 -3.04 11.04
CA ASP A 119 -6.37 -4.19 11.71
C ASP A 119 -5.20 -3.74 12.63
N ASP A 120 -4.92 -4.52 13.66
CA ASP A 120 -3.91 -4.20 14.66
C ASP A 120 -2.48 -4.38 14.11
N LEU A 121 -1.63 -3.41 14.39
CA LEU A 121 -0.18 -3.57 14.25
C LEU A 121 0.37 -4.37 15.43
N VAL A 122 1.31 -5.25 15.15
CA VAL A 122 1.94 -6.09 16.17
C VAL A 122 3.33 -5.56 16.49
N ARG A 123 3.51 -5.13 17.73
CA ARG A 123 4.85 -4.88 18.26
C ARG A 123 5.49 -6.24 18.62
N PRO A 124 6.64 -6.59 18.04
CA PRO A 124 7.29 -7.86 18.33
C PRO A 124 7.80 -7.87 19.80
N PRO A 125 7.83 -9.05 20.46
CA PRO A 125 8.32 -9.14 21.84
C PRO A 125 9.81 -8.82 21.97
N GLU A 126 10.56 -8.85 20.88
CA GLU A 126 12.00 -8.57 20.81
C GLU A 126 12.32 -7.06 20.87
N SER A 127 11.31 -6.18 20.82
CA SER A 127 11.51 -4.74 20.85
C SER A 127 10.35 -4.01 21.53
N GLU A 128 10.67 -2.91 22.19
CA GLU A 128 9.70 -1.96 22.72
C GLU A 128 9.56 -0.71 21.83
N GLN A 129 10.23 -0.67 20.69
CA GLN A 129 10.37 0.52 19.86
C GLN A 129 9.67 0.40 18.50
N LEU A 130 8.44 -0.12 18.48
CA LEU A 130 7.58 0.04 17.29
C LEU A 130 7.12 1.49 17.23
N ASP A 131 7.48 2.16 16.17
CA ASP A 131 7.13 3.53 15.86
C ASP A 131 6.32 3.60 14.56
N TYR A 132 5.41 4.59 14.45
CA TYR A 132 4.61 4.77 13.23
C TYR A 132 5.31 5.72 12.25
N GLU A 133 5.03 5.53 10.97
CA GLU A 133 5.43 6.45 9.90
C GLU A 133 4.25 6.63 8.94
N GLY A 134 3.65 7.83 8.94
CA GLY A 134 2.54 8.17 8.05
C GLY A 134 3.06 8.53 6.66
N GLU A 135 2.69 7.73 5.66
CA GLU A 135 3.22 7.81 4.31
C GLU A 135 2.14 7.82 3.25
N ILE A 136 2.46 8.37 2.08
CA ILE A 136 1.67 8.24 0.86
C ILE A 136 2.28 7.12 0.02
N ALA A 137 1.50 6.07 -0.25
CA ALA A 137 1.89 5.00 -1.14
C ALA A 137 1.34 5.25 -2.55
N ILE A 138 2.22 5.18 -3.54
CA ILE A 138 1.91 5.34 -4.96
C ILE A 138 1.91 3.96 -5.61
N VAL A 139 0.80 3.58 -6.25
CA VAL A 139 0.67 2.32 -6.98
C VAL A 139 1.08 2.51 -8.42
N ILE A 140 2.14 1.83 -8.84
CA ILE A 140 2.57 1.83 -10.23
C ILE A 140 1.77 0.76 -10.99
N GLY A 141 0.91 1.18 -11.92
CA GLY A 141 0.10 0.29 -12.76
C GLY A 141 0.68 0.05 -14.15
N ARG A 142 1.53 0.95 -14.63
CA ARG A 142 2.20 0.81 -15.93
C ARG A 142 3.71 0.71 -15.75
N GLY A 143 4.27 -0.43 -16.12
CA GLY A 143 5.71 -0.63 -16.08
C GLY A 143 6.47 0.30 -17.05
N GLY A 144 7.73 0.63 -16.71
CA GLY A 144 8.57 1.45 -17.57
C GLY A 144 9.98 1.60 -17.02
N ARG A 145 10.81 2.24 -17.81
CA ARG A 145 12.16 2.66 -17.41
C ARG A 145 12.54 3.94 -18.16
N ARG A 146 13.36 4.80 -17.55
CA ARG A 146 13.75 6.10 -18.10
C ARG A 146 12.54 6.97 -18.42
N ILE A 147 11.51 6.88 -17.55
CA ILE A 147 10.27 7.65 -17.66
C ILE A 147 10.62 9.11 -17.45
N ALA A 148 10.23 9.98 -18.37
CA ALA A 148 10.37 11.42 -18.18
C ALA A 148 9.47 11.90 -17.05
N GLU A 149 9.87 12.92 -16.31
CA GLU A 149 9.07 13.50 -15.23
C GLU A 149 7.67 13.91 -15.71
N SER A 150 7.60 14.52 -16.89
CA SER A 150 6.35 14.93 -17.54
C SER A 150 5.40 13.76 -17.87
N ASP A 151 5.88 12.53 -17.90
CA ASP A 151 5.08 11.32 -18.19
C ASP A 151 4.83 10.45 -16.94
N ALA A 152 5.40 10.82 -15.79
CA ALA A 152 5.36 10.00 -14.59
C ALA A 152 3.93 9.68 -14.13
N TRP A 153 3.00 10.63 -14.23
CA TRP A 153 1.59 10.44 -13.85
C TRP A 153 0.89 9.34 -14.65
N ASN A 154 1.26 9.14 -15.91
CA ASN A 154 0.69 8.09 -16.76
C ASN A 154 1.08 6.66 -16.33
N HIS A 155 1.99 6.55 -15.36
CA HIS A 155 2.44 5.28 -14.77
C HIS A 155 1.80 5.00 -13.40
N ILE A 156 1.14 5.99 -12.79
CA ILE A 156 0.50 5.86 -11.49
C ILE A 156 -0.95 5.41 -11.68
N ALA A 157 -1.31 4.27 -11.09
CA ALA A 157 -2.67 3.73 -11.17
C ALA A 157 -3.54 4.10 -9.97
N ALA A 158 -2.95 4.26 -8.80
CA ALA A 158 -3.68 4.61 -7.59
C ALA A 158 -2.76 5.23 -6.54
N VAL A 159 -3.38 5.83 -5.52
CA VAL A 159 -2.71 6.29 -4.30
C VAL A 159 -3.42 5.74 -3.08
N THR A 160 -2.68 5.57 -1.99
CA THR A 160 -3.25 5.22 -0.69
C THR A 160 -2.39 5.77 0.44
N LEU A 161 -2.93 5.72 1.66
CA LEU A 161 -2.19 6.02 2.87
C LEU A 161 -1.57 4.73 3.42
N CYS A 162 -0.39 4.86 3.95
CA CYS A 162 0.38 3.78 4.55
C CYS A 162 0.87 4.21 5.94
N ASN A 163 0.83 3.29 6.90
CA ASN A 163 1.64 3.38 8.09
C ASN A 163 2.83 2.44 7.90
N GLU A 164 3.99 3.01 7.65
CA GLU A 164 5.23 2.27 7.38
C GLU A 164 5.99 1.99 8.69
N GLY A 165 5.32 1.32 9.64
CA GLY A 165 5.82 1.08 10.98
C GLY A 165 7.25 0.52 11.04
N THR A 166 8.00 0.95 12.03
CA THR A 166 9.44 0.75 12.14
C THR A 166 9.82 0.28 13.53
N ILE A 167 10.68 -0.73 13.62
CA ILE A 167 11.29 -1.14 14.86
C ILE A 167 12.63 -0.41 14.99
N ARG A 168 12.61 0.70 15.77
CA ARG A 168 13.69 1.69 15.77
C ARG A 168 15.03 1.19 16.27
N ASP A 169 15.07 0.38 17.31
CA ASP A 169 16.30 -0.22 17.83
C ASP A 169 16.93 -1.18 16.82
N TRP A 170 16.11 -1.96 16.09
CA TRP A 170 16.60 -2.88 15.08
C TRP A 170 17.21 -2.17 13.86
N LEU A 171 16.79 -0.95 13.54
CA LEU A 171 17.49 -0.13 12.55
C LEU A 171 18.93 0.18 12.96
N ARG A 172 19.20 0.21 14.28
CA ARG A 172 20.48 0.63 14.86
C ARG A 172 21.40 -0.52 15.23
N HIS A 173 20.93 -1.77 15.13
CA HIS A 173 21.75 -2.94 15.48
C HIS A 173 23.00 -3.08 14.61
N ALA A 174 22.93 -2.64 13.36
CA ALA A 174 24.06 -2.64 12.45
C ALA A 174 23.89 -1.55 11.39
N LYS A 175 25.00 -1.18 10.72
CA LYS A 175 24.95 -0.29 9.57
C LYS A 175 24.14 -0.95 8.45
N PHE A 176 23.27 -0.17 7.78
CA PHE A 176 22.37 -0.66 6.71
C PHE A 176 21.32 -1.67 7.14
N ASN A 177 20.90 -1.66 8.37
CA ASN A 177 19.94 -2.61 8.94
C ASN A 177 18.46 -2.24 8.70
N VAL A 178 18.15 -1.52 7.63
CA VAL A 178 16.80 -1.02 7.36
C VAL A 178 15.82 -2.19 7.12
N THR A 179 16.21 -3.19 6.34
CA THR A 179 15.36 -4.35 6.05
C THR A 179 14.89 -5.04 7.33
N GLN A 180 15.75 -5.25 8.31
CA GLN A 180 15.43 -5.90 9.56
C GLN A 180 14.54 -5.03 10.46
N GLY A 181 14.71 -3.71 10.46
CA GLY A 181 13.87 -2.80 11.22
C GLY A 181 12.48 -2.57 10.64
N LYS A 182 12.30 -2.90 9.35
CA LYS A 182 11.08 -2.59 8.59
C LYS A 182 10.22 -3.80 8.22
N ASN A 183 10.71 -5.04 8.36
CA ASN A 183 10.03 -6.23 7.83
C ASN A 183 9.64 -7.24 8.91
N TRP A 184 9.05 -6.75 9.98
CA TRP A 184 8.41 -7.57 10.98
C TRP A 184 6.98 -7.93 10.57
N ASP A 185 6.51 -9.07 11.06
CA ASP A 185 5.12 -9.48 10.83
C ASP A 185 4.14 -8.43 11.36
N ARG A 186 3.12 -8.10 10.56
CA ARG A 186 2.07 -7.12 10.91
C ARG A 186 2.60 -5.79 11.44
N SER A 187 3.74 -5.34 10.98
CA SER A 187 4.39 -4.10 11.45
C SER A 187 3.99 -2.86 10.66
N ALA A 188 3.25 -3.02 9.57
CA ALA A 188 2.78 -1.94 8.71
C ALA A 188 1.32 -2.13 8.31
N ALA A 189 0.64 -1.03 7.97
CA ALA A 189 -0.73 -1.07 7.48
C ALA A 189 -0.87 -0.26 6.19
N MET A 190 -1.79 -0.69 5.32
CA MET A 190 -2.12 0.04 4.09
C MET A 190 -3.62 0.18 3.95
N GLY A 191 -4.06 1.41 3.68
CA GLY A 191 -5.46 1.75 3.52
C GLY A 191 -6.04 1.35 2.15
N PRO A 192 -7.35 1.56 1.96
CA PRO A 192 -8.00 1.40 0.67
C PRO A 192 -7.34 2.26 -0.41
N SER A 193 -7.17 1.71 -1.61
CA SER A 193 -6.52 2.41 -2.73
C SER A 193 -7.52 3.22 -3.54
N ARG A 194 -7.15 4.46 -3.88
CA ARG A 194 -7.94 5.33 -4.75
C ARG A 194 -7.27 5.44 -6.12
N PRO A 195 -7.95 5.03 -7.22
CA PRO A 195 -7.43 5.19 -8.55
C PRO A 195 -7.16 6.66 -8.92
N THR A 196 -6.11 6.89 -9.68
CA THR A 196 -5.72 8.20 -10.22
C THR A 196 -6.18 8.30 -11.68
N GLY A 197 -7.50 8.32 -11.93
CA GLY A 197 -8.02 8.52 -13.28
C GLY A 197 -7.57 9.84 -13.92
N PRO A 198 -7.81 10.03 -15.22
CA PRO A 198 -7.40 11.23 -15.95
C PRO A 198 -7.87 12.57 -15.34
N SER A 199 -8.95 12.52 -14.57
CA SER A 199 -9.53 13.68 -13.87
C SER A 199 -8.95 13.96 -12.49
N SER A 200 -8.07 13.12 -11.97
CA SER A 200 -7.48 13.24 -10.63
C SER A 200 -6.04 13.76 -10.63
N CYS A 201 -5.49 14.06 -11.81
CA CYS A 201 -4.18 14.70 -11.91
C CYS A 201 -4.29 16.13 -11.33
N PRO A 202 -3.59 16.47 -10.24
CA PRO A 202 -3.47 17.87 -9.84
C PRO A 202 -2.69 18.60 -10.94
N VAL A 203 -3.29 19.63 -11.50
CA VAL A 203 -2.65 20.56 -12.44
C VAL A 203 -1.67 21.43 -11.69
#